data_ca1ebbaa73600e193e279791cb82a36b
#
_entry.id   ca1ebbaa73600e193e279791cb82a36b
#
_cell.length_a   1.000
_cell.length_b   1.000
_cell.length_c   1.000
_cell.angle_alpha   90.00
_cell.angle_beta   90.00
_cell.angle_gamma   90.00
#
_symmetry.space_group_name_H-M   'P 1'
#
loop_
_entity.id
_entity.type
_entity.pdbx_description
1 polymer ?
#
loop_
_entity_poly.entity_id
_entity_poly.type
_entity_poly.pdbx_seq_one_letter_code
_entity_poly.pdbx_strand_id
1 'polypeptide(L)'
;MILYPAIDLVGGKAVRLYKGDYAQMTVYSDDPVSVAKEFQKAGAKRMHLVDLEAAKSGIPANADTIRAIAENTDLFLEVGGGIRNMEILETYLSLGVDRAILGTAAVTDPQFLKEAVEKHGDKVAVGVDLKDGFVAIKGWTETSNLTAEAFFEKMQALGVKTVICTDISRDGAMKGTNRELYKALSEKFSIDLIASGGVSSIDDIAALKEMGLHGAIIGKAYYTGAIDLKEALEVAR
;
A
#
# COMPACT_ATOMS: atom_id res chain seq x y z
N MET A 1 -1.35 -16.44 -1.33
CA MET A 1 -1.32 -15.01 -0.89
C MET A 1 -0.48 -14.21 -1.87
N ILE A 2 -0.85 -12.98 -2.19
CA ILE A 2 -0.11 -12.13 -3.14
C ILE A 2 0.90 -11.27 -2.37
N LEU A 3 2.14 -11.17 -2.86
CA LEU A 3 3.12 -10.24 -2.31
C LEU A 3 3.28 -9.01 -3.20
N TYR A 4 3.36 -7.86 -2.54
CA TYR A 4 3.55 -6.55 -3.14
C TYR A 4 4.87 -5.95 -2.66
N PRO A 5 6.01 -6.19 -3.32
CA PRO A 5 7.19 -5.40 -3.04
C PRO A 5 6.90 -3.93 -3.31
N ALA A 6 7.42 -3.04 -2.46
CA ALA A 6 6.99 -1.65 -2.45
C ALA A 6 8.13 -0.68 -2.75
N ILE A 7 7.80 0.38 -3.49
CA ILE A 7 8.65 1.55 -3.71
C ILE A 7 7.90 2.80 -3.27
N ASP A 8 8.51 3.60 -2.40
CA ASP A 8 8.10 4.97 -2.13
C ASP A 8 8.91 5.91 -3.02
N LEU A 9 8.26 6.91 -3.61
CA LEU A 9 8.85 7.84 -4.56
C LEU A 9 8.96 9.26 -3.98
N VAL A 10 10.16 9.84 -4.07
CA VAL A 10 10.42 11.26 -3.82
C VAL A 10 11.46 11.74 -4.85
N GLY A 11 11.13 12.78 -5.61
CA GLY A 11 12.02 13.36 -6.62
C GLY A 11 12.50 12.37 -7.67
N GLY A 12 11.64 11.42 -8.07
CA GLY A 12 11.97 10.37 -9.03
C GLY A 12 12.85 9.25 -8.48
N LYS A 13 13.08 9.16 -7.17
CA LYS A 13 13.96 8.18 -6.53
C LYS A 13 13.17 7.20 -5.66
N ALA A 14 13.69 5.98 -5.53
CA ALA A 14 13.18 4.99 -4.59
C ALA A 14 13.71 5.29 -3.18
N VAL A 15 12.80 5.56 -2.26
CA VAL A 15 13.13 5.96 -0.89
C VAL A 15 12.36 5.13 0.14
N ARG A 16 12.72 5.28 1.41
CA ARG A 16 11.93 4.83 2.56
C ARG A 16 12.00 5.86 3.67
N LEU A 17 10.87 6.07 4.31
CA LEU A 17 10.76 6.87 5.52
C LEU A 17 10.83 5.96 6.76
N TYR A 18 11.43 6.43 7.82
CA TYR A 18 11.32 5.76 9.12
C TYR A 18 10.03 6.25 9.81
N LYS A 19 9.07 5.35 9.99
CA LYS A 19 7.75 5.65 10.59
C LYS A 19 7.05 6.89 9.98
N GLY A 20 7.15 7.06 8.65
CA GLY A 20 6.53 8.18 7.95
C GLY A 20 7.21 9.53 8.11
N ASP A 21 8.36 9.61 8.81
CA ASP A 21 9.09 10.86 9.03
C ASP A 21 9.96 11.21 7.82
N TYR A 22 9.60 12.27 7.13
CA TYR A 22 10.35 12.78 5.97
C TYR A 22 11.75 13.31 6.30
N ALA A 23 12.01 13.69 7.56
CA ALA A 23 13.34 14.09 8.01
C ALA A 23 14.28 12.88 8.15
N GLN A 24 13.70 11.67 8.24
CA GLN A 24 14.42 10.41 8.34
C GLN A 24 14.24 9.55 7.07
N MET A 25 14.43 10.19 5.92
CA MET A 25 14.36 9.55 4.61
C MET A 25 15.70 8.92 4.24
N THR A 26 15.64 7.68 3.75
CA THR A 26 16.80 6.98 3.15
C THR A 26 16.53 6.77 1.67
N VAL A 27 17.46 7.17 0.81
CA VAL A 27 17.44 6.87 -0.63
C VAL A 27 18.09 5.51 -0.85
N TYR A 28 17.38 4.61 -1.51
CA TYR A 28 17.89 3.27 -1.83
C TYR A 28 18.28 3.13 -3.30
N SER A 29 17.64 3.87 -4.19
CA SER A 29 18.01 3.88 -5.61
C SER A 29 17.61 5.19 -6.28
N ASP A 30 18.46 5.66 -7.18
CA ASP A 30 18.16 6.78 -8.09
C ASP A 30 17.38 6.31 -9.33
N ASP A 31 17.23 4.99 -9.53
CA ASP A 31 16.53 4.37 -10.67
C ASP A 31 15.44 3.39 -10.18
N PRO A 32 14.21 3.90 -9.89
CA PRO A 32 13.09 3.05 -9.49
C PRO A 32 12.65 2.04 -10.56
N VAL A 33 12.88 2.33 -11.83
CA VAL A 33 12.54 1.41 -12.94
C VAL A 33 13.41 0.17 -12.86
N SER A 34 14.69 0.32 -12.57
CA SER A 34 15.60 -0.82 -12.36
C SER A 34 15.16 -1.66 -11.17
N VAL A 35 14.77 -1.03 -10.05
CA VAL A 35 14.24 -1.75 -8.87
C VAL A 35 12.97 -2.54 -9.21
N ALA A 36 12.05 -1.95 -9.96
CA ALA A 36 10.83 -2.64 -10.40
C ALA A 36 11.13 -3.84 -11.31
N LYS A 37 12.11 -3.72 -12.20
CA LYS A 37 12.61 -4.84 -13.04
C LYS A 37 13.24 -5.96 -12.19
N GLU A 38 13.93 -5.62 -11.10
CA GLU A 38 14.45 -6.61 -10.15
C GLU A 38 13.32 -7.37 -9.46
N PHE A 39 12.24 -6.68 -9.04
CA PHE A 39 11.05 -7.31 -8.49
C PHE A 39 10.42 -8.30 -9.49
N GLN A 40 10.23 -7.86 -10.73
CA GLN A 40 9.70 -8.73 -11.80
C GLN A 40 10.61 -9.94 -12.05
N LYS A 41 11.93 -9.75 -12.10
CA LYS A 41 12.93 -10.81 -12.29
C LYS A 41 12.93 -11.82 -11.13
N ALA A 42 12.69 -11.37 -9.90
CA ALA A 42 12.53 -12.25 -8.74
C ALA A 42 11.24 -13.10 -8.81
N GLY A 43 10.29 -12.73 -9.67
CA GLY A 43 9.04 -13.45 -9.89
C GLY A 43 7.80 -12.76 -9.34
N ALA A 44 7.92 -11.53 -8.83
CA ALA A 44 6.77 -10.71 -8.43
C ALA A 44 5.83 -10.49 -9.63
N LYS A 45 4.54 -10.45 -9.36
CA LYS A 45 3.50 -10.16 -10.34
C LYS A 45 2.81 -8.82 -10.08
N ARG A 46 2.99 -8.29 -8.90
CA ARG A 46 2.38 -7.03 -8.45
C ARG A 46 3.40 -6.21 -7.68
N MET A 47 3.21 -4.91 -7.64
CA MET A 47 3.98 -4.03 -6.79
C MET A 47 3.12 -2.89 -6.25
N HIS A 48 3.55 -2.36 -5.13
CA HIS A 48 2.94 -1.23 -4.44
C HIS A 48 3.82 0.01 -4.60
N LEU A 49 3.23 1.12 -5.03
CA LEU A 49 3.90 2.41 -5.20
C LEU A 49 3.24 3.48 -4.33
N VAL A 50 4.05 4.33 -3.73
CA VAL A 50 3.56 5.54 -3.04
C VAL A 50 4.26 6.78 -3.59
N ASP A 51 3.49 7.70 -4.14
CA ASP A 51 3.96 9.05 -4.45
C ASP A 51 3.90 9.91 -3.20
N LEU A 52 5.03 9.95 -2.46
CA LEU A 52 5.11 10.66 -1.18
C LEU A 52 5.02 12.19 -1.34
N GLU A 53 5.41 12.73 -2.48
CA GLU A 53 5.27 14.17 -2.74
C GLU A 53 3.81 14.52 -3.03
N ALA A 54 3.11 13.67 -3.81
CA ALA A 54 1.69 13.84 -4.03
C ALA A 54 0.88 13.62 -2.75
N ALA A 55 1.31 12.75 -1.85
CA ALA A 55 0.67 12.58 -0.54
C ALA A 55 0.59 13.90 0.24
N LYS A 56 1.61 14.76 0.12
CA LYS A 56 1.63 16.11 0.71
C LYS A 56 0.86 17.13 -0.11
N SER A 57 1.20 17.26 -1.39
CA SER A 57 0.74 18.35 -2.26
C SER A 57 -0.65 18.10 -2.86
N GLY A 58 -1.03 16.83 -3.06
CA GLY A 58 -2.18 16.43 -3.87
C GLY A 58 -1.93 16.55 -5.38
N ILE A 59 -0.68 16.73 -5.81
CA ILE A 59 -0.28 16.84 -7.21
C ILE A 59 0.61 15.66 -7.55
N PRO A 60 0.31 14.84 -8.58
CA PRO A 60 1.15 13.71 -9.00
C PRO A 60 2.56 14.17 -9.41
N ALA A 61 3.48 14.20 -8.45
CA ALA A 61 4.82 14.74 -8.66
C ALA A 61 5.77 13.74 -9.32
N ASN A 62 5.52 12.44 -9.14
CA ASN A 62 6.32 11.36 -9.71
C ASN A 62 5.65 10.67 -10.91
N ALA A 63 4.72 11.36 -11.60
CA ALA A 63 3.95 10.80 -12.71
C ALA A 63 4.82 10.20 -13.83
N ASP A 64 5.90 10.86 -14.21
CA ASP A 64 6.80 10.37 -15.26
C ASP A 64 7.54 9.10 -14.83
N THR A 65 7.95 9.01 -13.57
CA THR A 65 8.59 7.81 -13.00
C THR A 65 7.60 6.64 -12.95
N ILE A 66 6.36 6.89 -12.52
CA ILE A 66 5.30 5.87 -12.45
C ILE A 66 4.98 5.36 -13.85
N ARG A 67 4.83 6.26 -14.83
CA ARG A 67 4.64 5.88 -16.24
C ARG A 67 5.81 5.04 -16.76
N ALA A 68 7.04 5.45 -16.47
CA ALA A 68 8.22 4.71 -16.91
C ALA A 68 8.26 3.29 -16.31
N ILE A 69 7.85 3.09 -15.05
CA ILE A 69 7.71 1.77 -14.45
C ILE A 69 6.64 0.95 -15.19
N ALA A 70 5.46 1.53 -15.44
CA ALA A 70 4.37 0.87 -16.15
C ALA A 70 4.76 0.43 -17.57
N GLU A 71 5.49 1.27 -18.30
CA GLU A 71 5.93 0.97 -19.66
C GLU A 71 7.09 -0.04 -19.74
N ASN A 72 7.84 -0.23 -18.68
CA ASN A 72 9.04 -1.07 -18.65
C ASN A 72 8.91 -2.37 -17.87
N THR A 73 7.74 -2.65 -17.30
CA THR A 73 7.45 -3.89 -16.55
C THR A 73 6.06 -4.41 -16.88
N ASP A 74 5.84 -5.72 -16.68
CA ASP A 74 4.52 -6.36 -16.76
C ASP A 74 3.90 -6.53 -15.36
N LEU A 75 4.32 -5.74 -14.38
CA LEU A 75 3.81 -5.80 -13.03
C LEU A 75 2.44 -5.12 -12.94
N PHE A 76 1.51 -5.75 -12.25
CA PHE A 76 0.30 -5.06 -11.81
C PHE A 76 0.69 -3.96 -10.80
N LEU A 77 0.43 -2.72 -11.15
CA LEU A 77 0.80 -1.55 -10.36
C LEU A 77 -0.37 -1.04 -9.54
N GLU A 78 -0.21 -0.97 -8.21
CA GLU A 78 -1.10 -0.19 -7.37
C GLU A 78 -0.37 1.05 -6.83
N VAL A 79 -1.01 2.20 -6.91
CA VAL A 79 -0.40 3.49 -6.55
C VAL A 79 -1.26 4.24 -5.55
N GLY A 80 -0.64 4.68 -4.46
CA GLY A 80 -1.19 5.60 -3.49
C GLY A 80 -0.41 6.92 -3.44
N GLY A 81 -1.01 7.90 -2.78
CA GLY A 81 -0.41 9.22 -2.56
C GLY A 81 -1.26 10.35 -3.13
N GLY A 82 -1.89 11.12 -2.25
CA GLY A 82 -2.53 12.39 -2.61
C GLY A 82 -3.77 12.32 -3.50
N ILE A 83 -4.37 11.16 -3.72
CA ILE A 83 -5.59 11.01 -4.54
C ILE A 83 -6.78 11.55 -3.75
N ARG A 84 -7.20 12.77 -4.08
CA ARG A 84 -8.22 13.53 -3.34
C ARG A 84 -9.50 13.80 -4.12
N ASN A 85 -9.51 13.49 -5.41
CA ASN A 85 -10.65 13.68 -6.31
C ASN A 85 -10.55 12.76 -7.53
N MET A 86 -11.60 12.75 -8.35
CA MET A 86 -11.70 11.90 -9.54
C MET A 86 -10.65 12.24 -10.60
N GLU A 87 -10.31 13.51 -10.79
CA GLU A 87 -9.32 13.96 -11.76
C GLU A 87 -7.94 13.37 -11.47
N ILE A 88 -7.50 13.41 -10.20
CA ILE A 88 -6.20 12.83 -9.80
C ILE A 88 -6.24 11.30 -9.91
N LEU A 89 -7.34 10.66 -9.52
CA LEU A 89 -7.53 9.22 -9.67
C LEU A 89 -7.35 8.81 -11.13
N GLU A 90 -8.06 9.46 -12.04
CA GLU A 90 -8.02 9.18 -13.48
C GLU A 90 -6.66 9.52 -14.10
N THR A 91 -5.98 10.54 -13.58
CA THR A 91 -4.60 10.83 -13.96
C THR A 91 -3.70 9.63 -13.71
N TYR A 92 -3.70 9.06 -12.48
CA TYR A 92 -2.88 7.88 -12.21
C TYR A 92 -3.27 6.68 -13.08
N LEU A 93 -4.56 6.39 -13.26
CA LEU A 93 -4.99 5.31 -14.13
C LEU A 93 -4.52 5.50 -15.58
N SER A 94 -4.45 6.74 -16.06
CA SER A 94 -3.97 7.07 -17.41
C SER A 94 -2.47 6.85 -17.61
N LEU A 95 -1.69 6.75 -16.50
CA LEU A 95 -0.26 6.45 -16.55
C LEU A 95 0.05 4.96 -16.75
N GLY A 96 -0.97 4.10 -16.85
CA GLY A 96 -0.80 2.64 -16.90
C GLY A 96 -0.85 1.96 -15.54
N VAL A 97 -1.34 2.68 -14.50
CA VAL A 97 -1.59 2.10 -13.18
C VAL A 97 -2.85 1.24 -13.21
N ASP A 98 -2.78 0.03 -12.68
CA ASP A 98 -3.92 -0.90 -12.65
C ASP A 98 -4.89 -0.59 -11.51
N ARG A 99 -4.39 -0.06 -10.38
CA ARG A 99 -5.20 0.22 -9.20
C ARG A 99 -4.75 1.49 -8.47
N ALA A 100 -5.69 2.40 -8.24
CA ALA A 100 -5.48 3.60 -7.45
C ALA A 100 -5.89 3.36 -5.99
N ILE A 101 -5.11 3.87 -5.02
CA ILE A 101 -5.33 3.67 -3.60
C ILE A 101 -5.77 4.98 -2.97
N LEU A 102 -6.99 5.01 -2.45
CA LEU A 102 -7.56 6.14 -1.72
C LEU A 102 -7.25 6.00 -0.23
N GLY A 103 -6.48 6.93 0.33
CA GLY A 103 -6.18 6.99 1.77
C GLY A 103 -7.13 7.93 2.50
N THR A 104 -6.63 9.08 2.96
CA THR A 104 -7.39 10.08 3.73
C THR A 104 -8.73 10.43 3.10
N ALA A 105 -8.81 10.54 1.78
CA ALA A 105 -10.04 10.85 1.07
C ALA A 105 -11.16 9.82 1.31
N ALA A 106 -10.82 8.54 1.49
CA ALA A 106 -11.81 7.50 1.81
C ALA A 106 -12.50 7.73 3.18
N VAL A 107 -11.86 8.47 4.08
CA VAL A 107 -12.40 8.82 5.40
C VAL A 107 -13.13 10.15 5.36
N THR A 108 -12.55 11.15 4.68
CA THR A 108 -12.99 12.55 4.73
C THR A 108 -14.02 12.93 3.67
N ASP A 109 -14.08 12.15 2.57
CA ASP A 109 -15.02 12.37 1.47
C ASP A 109 -15.67 11.04 1.02
N PRO A 110 -16.68 10.57 1.78
CA PRO A 110 -17.38 9.32 1.44
C PRO A 110 -18.13 9.37 0.11
N GLN A 111 -18.52 10.56 -0.35
CA GLN A 111 -19.19 10.73 -1.64
C GLN A 111 -18.23 10.46 -2.78
N PHE A 112 -17.04 11.06 -2.73
CA PHE A 112 -15.98 10.78 -3.72
C PHE A 112 -15.60 9.29 -3.73
N LEU A 113 -15.44 8.66 -2.56
CA LEU A 113 -15.16 7.23 -2.49
C LEU A 113 -16.24 6.40 -3.19
N LYS A 114 -17.51 6.69 -2.90
CA LYS A 114 -18.64 5.99 -3.53
C LYS A 114 -18.61 6.12 -5.05
N GLU A 115 -18.46 7.34 -5.57
CA GLU A 115 -18.38 7.61 -7.01
C GLU A 115 -17.19 6.90 -7.66
N ALA A 116 -16.02 6.89 -6.98
CA ALA A 116 -14.82 6.21 -7.46
C ALA A 116 -15.02 4.69 -7.56
N VAL A 117 -15.64 4.07 -6.54
CA VAL A 117 -15.94 2.63 -6.54
C VAL A 117 -17.00 2.28 -7.58
N GLU A 118 -18.07 3.07 -7.70
CA GLU A 118 -19.12 2.85 -8.70
C GLU A 118 -18.58 2.94 -10.14
N LYS A 119 -17.67 3.90 -10.41
CA LYS A 119 -17.14 4.15 -11.74
C LYS A 119 -16.01 3.20 -12.12
N HIS A 120 -15.11 2.89 -11.20
CA HIS A 120 -13.86 2.19 -11.49
C HIS A 120 -13.74 0.78 -10.88
N GLY A 121 -14.63 0.41 -9.94
CA GLY A 121 -14.69 -0.94 -9.37
C GLY A 121 -13.36 -1.40 -8.77
N ASP A 122 -12.85 -2.52 -9.29
CA ASP A 122 -11.63 -3.19 -8.80
C ASP A 122 -10.35 -2.38 -9.03
N LYS A 123 -10.42 -1.31 -9.84
CA LYS A 123 -9.31 -0.37 -10.03
C LYS A 123 -9.17 0.62 -8.87
N VAL A 124 -10.04 0.54 -7.86
CA VAL A 124 -9.97 1.34 -6.64
C VAL A 124 -9.74 0.42 -5.45
N ALA A 125 -8.71 0.71 -4.67
CA ALA A 125 -8.52 0.16 -3.34
C ALA A 125 -8.53 1.28 -2.30
N VAL A 126 -8.74 0.91 -1.05
CA VAL A 126 -8.66 1.86 0.06
C VAL A 126 -7.47 1.52 0.94
N GLY A 127 -6.65 2.53 1.22
CA GLY A 127 -5.57 2.47 2.20
C GLY A 127 -6.06 3.00 3.55
N VAL A 128 -5.91 2.21 4.59
CA VAL A 128 -6.19 2.62 5.97
C VAL A 128 -4.97 2.41 6.84
N ASP A 129 -4.59 3.48 7.51
CA ASP A 129 -3.49 3.48 8.47
C ASP A 129 -4.07 3.48 9.87
N LEU A 130 -3.67 2.52 10.69
CA LEU A 130 -4.18 2.32 12.04
C LEU A 130 -3.14 2.67 13.11
N LYS A 131 -3.58 3.39 14.11
CA LYS A 131 -2.83 3.69 15.33
C LYS A 131 -3.69 3.34 16.53
N ASP A 132 -3.21 2.44 17.37
CA ASP A 132 -3.90 2.03 18.60
C ASP A 132 -5.38 1.62 18.36
N GLY A 133 -5.67 0.98 17.21
CA GLY A 133 -7.00 0.52 16.82
C GLY A 133 -7.89 1.58 16.17
N PHE A 134 -7.41 2.82 15.99
CA PHE A 134 -8.13 3.91 15.36
C PHE A 134 -7.52 4.31 14.01
N VAL A 135 -8.34 4.83 13.11
CA VAL A 135 -7.90 5.28 11.79
C VAL A 135 -7.11 6.58 11.91
N ALA A 136 -5.87 6.55 11.45
CA ALA A 136 -5.02 7.72 11.28
C ALA A 136 -5.26 8.38 9.93
N ILE A 137 -5.17 9.69 9.87
CA ILE A 137 -5.39 10.52 8.68
C ILE A 137 -4.29 11.56 8.53
N LYS A 138 -4.28 12.24 7.37
CA LYS A 138 -3.33 13.35 7.09
C LYS A 138 -1.86 12.95 7.25
N GLY A 139 -1.48 11.79 6.69
CA GLY A 139 -0.09 11.32 6.80
C GLY A 139 0.33 11.03 8.24
N TRP A 140 -0.58 10.41 9.02
CA TRP A 140 -0.39 9.96 10.41
C TRP A 140 -0.28 11.06 11.47
N THR A 141 -0.53 12.31 11.08
CA THR A 141 -0.44 13.46 12.01
C THR A 141 -1.67 13.60 12.90
N GLU A 142 -2.81 13.04 12.48
CA GLU A 142 -4.06 13.08 13.21
C GLU A 142 -4.64 11.67 13.32
N THR A 143 -5.30 11.38 14.44
CA THR A 143 -6.07 10.15 14.66
C THR A 143 -7.55 10.51 14.70
N SER A 144 -8.36 9.81 13.92
CA SER A 144 -9.82 9.99 13.95
C SER A 144 -10.44 9.20 15.12
N ASN A 145 -11.73 9.45 15.40
CA ASN A 145 -12.50 8.64 16.36
C ASN A 145 -13.07 7.35 15.74
N LEU A 146 -12.70 7.04 14.50
CA LEU A 146 -13.18 5.89 13.77
C LEU A 146 -12.34 4.67 14.11
N THR A 147 -12.95 3.63 14.67
CA THR A 147 -12.26 2.37 14.93
C THR A 147 -12.01 1.60 13.64
N ALA A 148 -11.03 0.70 13.64
CA ALA A 148 -10.77 -0.18 12.51
C ALA A 148 -12.04 -0.95 12.08
N GLU A 149 -12.77 -1.52 13.03
CA GLU A 149 -14.00 -2.28 12.73
C GLU A 149 -15.06 -1.42 12.05
N ALA A 150 -15.37 -0.25 12.61
CA ALA A 150 -16.38 0.66 12.04
C ALA A 150 -15.96 1.17 10.64
N PHE A 151 -14.65 1.31 10.41
CA PHE A 151 -14.13 1.64 9.07
C PHE A 151 -14.37 0.49 8.08
N PHE A 152 -13.99 -0.73 8.44
CA PHE A 152 -14.17 -1.90 7.57
C PHE A 152 -15.63 -2.20 7.26
N GLU A 153 -16.54 -2.02 8.24
CA GLU A 153 -18.00 -2.10 8.03
C GLU A 153 -18.47 -1.12 6.95
N LYS A 154 -18.01 0.14 7.01
CA LYS A 154 -18.32 1.14 5.98
C LYS A 154 -17.75 0.76 4.61
N MET A 155 -16.51 0.28 4.54
CA MET A 155 -15.90 -0.12 3.28
C MET A 155 -16.67 -1.28 2.64
N GLN A 156 -17.04 -2.28 3.42
CA GLN A 156 -17.83 -3.40 2.94
C GLN A 156 -19.23 -2.97 2.45
N ALA A 157 -19.88 -2.06 3.18
CA ALA A 157 -21.18 -1.52 2.79
C ALA A 157 -21.14 -0.67 1.50
N LEU A 158 -20.01 -0.02 1.21
CA LEU A 158 -19.78 0.75 -0.02
C LEU A 158 -19.32 -0.13 -1.21
N GLY A 159 -19.12 -1.44 -1.00
CA GLY A 159 -18.68 -2.36 -2.05
C GLY A 159 -17.19 -2.27 -2.37
N VAL A 160 -16.38 -1.70 -1.47
CA VAL A 160 -14.91 -1.71 -1.59
C VAL A 160 -14.42 -3.16 -1.51
N LYS A 161 -13.72 -3.63 -2.53
CA LYS A 161 -13.21 -5.00 -2.59
C LYS A 161 -11.87 -5.18 -1.91
N THR A 162 -10.97 -4.22 -2.04
CA THR A 162 -9.59 -4.33 -1.53
C THR A 162 -9.30 -3.22 -0.53
N VAL A 163 -8.80 -3.62 0.65
CA VAL A 163 -8.30 -2.69 1.68
C VAL A 163 -6.86 -3.05 2.02
N ILE A 164 -5.98 -2.06 1.91
CA ILE A 164 -4.61 -2.11 2.40
C ILE A 164 -4.61 -1.54 3.81
N CYS A 165 -4.30 -2.36 4.80
CA CYS A 165 -4.31 -1.97 6.21
C CYS A 165 -2.89 -1.89 6.75
N THR A 166 -2.47 -0.70 7.19
CA THR A 166 -1.14 -0.47 7.77
C THR A 166 -1.24 -0.29 9.28
N ASP A 167 -0.54 -1.13 10.05
CA ASP A 167 -0.26 -0.81 11.46
C ASP A 167 0.96 0.12 11.52
N ILE A 168 0.72 1.41 11.76
CA ILE A 168 1.80 2.41 11.76
C ILE A 168 2.79 2.24 12.91
N SER A 169 2.42 1.56 13.99
CA SER A 169 3.32 1.25 15.10
C SER A 169 4.42 0.26 14.68
N ARG A 170 4.14 -0.55 13.66
CA ARG A 170 5.01 -1.60 13.12
C ARG A 170 5.74 -1.16 11.86
N ASP A 171 5.21 -0.16 11.12
CA ASP A 171 5.78 0.23 9.85
C ASP A 171 7.22 0.74 9.97
N GLY A 172 8.10 0.21 9.12
CA GLY A 172 9.53 0.50 9.11
C GLY A 172 10.29 0.08 10.38
N ALA A 173 9.62 -0.52 11.39
CA ALA A 173 10.22 -0.86 12.68
C ALA A 173 10.98 -2.19 12.68
N MET A 174 10.75 -3.08 11.69
CA MET A 174 11.37 -4.41 11.60
C MET A 174 11.13 -5.27 12.86
N LYS A 175 9.91 -5.22 13.41
CA LYS A 175 9.53 -5.91 14.67
C LYS A 175 8.44 -6.96 14.49
N GLY A 176 8.22 -7.40 13.25
CA GLY A 176 7.12 -8.30 12.91
C GLY A 176 5.81 -7.55 12.69
N THR A 177 4.92 -8.18 11.93
CA THR A 177 3.59 -7.65 11.60
C THR A 177 2.59 -7.87 12.73
N ASN A 178 1.47 -7.12 12.73
CA ASN A 178 0.42 -7.23 13.74
C ASN A 178 -0.55 -8.38 13.41
N ARG A 179 -0.13 -9.61 13.76
CA ARG A 179 -0.88 -10.83 13.41
C ARG A 179 -2.28 -10.87 14.03
N GLU A 180 -2.44 -10.36 15.25
CA GLU A 180 -3.73 -10.33 15.95
C GLU A 180 -4.73 -9.43 15.23
N LEU A 181 -4.31 -8.24 14.83
CA LEU A 181 -5.12 -7.29 14.07
C LEU A 181 -5.59 -7.91 12.75
N TYR A 182 -4.65 -8.44 11.96
CA TYR A 182 -4.98 -8.97 10.63
C TYR A 182 -5.85 -10.21 10.70
N LYS A 183 -5.64 -11.08 11.70
CA LYS A 183 -6.51 -12.23 11.95
C LYS A 183 -7.93 -11.78 12.27
N ALA A 184 -8.10 -10.86 13.22
CA ALA A 184 -9.42 -10.37 13.62
C ALA A 184 -10.19 -9.73 12.45
N LEU A 185 -9.49 -8.93 11.61
CA LEU A 185 -10.10 -8.29 10.45
C LEU A 185 -10.46 -9.30 9.34
N SER A 186 -9.57 -10.26 9.05
CA SER A 186 -9.80 -11.26 8.00
C SER A 186 -10.91 -12.26 8.35
N GLU A 187 -11.12 -12.57 9.63
CA GLU A 187 -12.19 -13.44 10.08
C GLU A 187 -13.56 -12.73 10.08
N LYS A 188 -13.56 -11.40 10.27
CA LYS A 188 -14.80 -10.62 10.42
C LYS A 188 -15.35 -10.09 9.10
N PHE A 189 -14.48 -9.72 8.14
CA PHE A 189 -14.87 -9.00 6.92
C PHE A 189 -14.55 -9.79 5.65
N SER A 190 -15.48 -9.76 4.69
CA SER A 190 -15.32 -10.34 3.34
C SER A 190 -14.70 -9.32 2.39
N ILE A 191 -13.48 -8.87 2.72
CA ILE A 191 -12.70 -7.89 1.96
C ILE A 191 -11.34 -8.50 1.64
N ASP A 192 -10.82 -8.24 0.46
CA ASP A 192 -9.45 -8.58 0.07
C ASP A 192 -8.47 -7.76 0.90
N LEU A 193 -8.08 -8.29 2.08
CA LEU A 193 -7.21 -7.62 3.03
C LEU A 193 -5.75 -7.80 2.64
N ILE A 194 -5.05 -6.67 2.47
CA ILE A 194 -3.59 -6.60 2.23
C ILE A 194 -2.94 -6.04 3.49
N ALA A 195 -2.09 -6.84 4.13
CA ALA A 195 -1.34 -6.43 5.31
C ALA A 195 -0.18 -5.49 4.94
N SER A 196 -0.02 -4.41 5.68
CA SER A 196 1.06 -3.44 5.53
C SER A 196 1.63 -3.06 6.90
N GLY A 197 2.94 -2.79 6.93
CA GLY A 197 3.66 -2.46 8.15
C GLY A 197 4.18 -3.68 8.91
N GLY A 198 5.48 -3.67 9.14
CA GLY A 198 6.16 -4.63 10.02
C GLY A 198 6.53 -5.98 9.41
N VAL A 199 6.14 -6.31 8.18
CA VAL A 199 6.59 -7.56 7.54
C VAL A 199 8.12 -7.55 7.45
N SER A 200 8.77 -8.40 8.24
CA SER A 200 10.21 -8.35 8.47
C SER A 200 10.92 -9.70 8.32
N SER A 201 10.18 -10.78 8.20
CA SER A 201 10.71 -12.13 8.08
C SER A 201 9.85 -13.03 7.19
N ILE A 202 10.40 -14.15 6.77
CA ILE A 202 9.66 -15.22 6.07
C ILE A 202 8.54 -15.79 6.95
N ASP A 203 8.76 -15.88 8.27
CA ASP A 203 7.75 -16.32 9.23
C ASP A 203 6.52 -15.40 9.27
N ASP A 204 6.72 -14.07 9.08
CA ASP A 204 5.59 -13.16 8.98
C ASP A 204 4.74 -13.48 7.74
N ILE A 205 5.39 -13.75 6.61
CA ILE A 205 4.72 -14.10 5.35
C ILE A 205 3.94 -15.41 5.49
N ALA A 206 4.58 -16.45 6.08
CA ALA A 206 3.93 -17.73 6.33
C ALA A 206 2.70 -17.57 7.22
N ALA A 207 2.82 -16.82 8.33
CA ALA A 207 1.72 -16.57 9.24
C ALA A 207 0.55 -15.82 8.59
N LEU A 208 0.82 -14.77 7.80
CA LEU A 208 -0.22 -14.02 7.08
C LEU A 208 -0.93 -14.90 6.03
N LYS A 209 -0.18 -15.79 5.36
CA LYS A 209 -0.76 -16.76 4.42
C LYS A 209 -1.68 -17.76 5.13
N GLU A 210 -1.26 -18.30 6.27
CA GLU A 210 -2.07 -19.24 7.07
C GLU A 210 -3.37 -18.61 7.58
N MET A 211 -3.37 -17.30 7.83
CA MET A 211 -4.58 -16.54 8.17
C MET A 211 -5.52 -16.29 6.98
N GLY A 212 -5.13 -16.69 5.77
CA GLY A 212 -5.93 -16.53 4.57
C GLY A 212 -5.96 -15.09 4.02
N LEU A 213 -4.99 -14.24 4.34
CA LEU A 213 -4.95 -12.88 3.82
C LEU A 213 -4.80 -12.89 2.29
N HIS A 214 -5.43 -11.90 1.66
CA HIS A 214 -5.33 -11.69 0.21
C HIS A 214 -3.89 -11.36 -0.20
N GLY A 215 -3.22 -10.47 0.55
CA GLY A 215 -1.86 -10.05 0.24
C GLY A 215 -1.09 -9.45 1.40
N ALA A 216 0.20 -9.20 1.14
CA ALA A 216 1.07 -8.49 2.06
C ALA A 216 2.07 -7.59 1.32
N ILE A 217 2.35 -6.42 1.87
CA ILE A 217 3.35 -5.47 1.35
C ILE A 217 4.70 -5.74 1.99
N ILE A 218 5.73 -5.88 1.17
CA ILE A 218 7.12 -5.98 1.59
C ILE A 218 7.82 -4.66 1.27
N GLY A 219 8.15 -3.91 2.32
CA GLY A 219 8.86 -2.64 2.17
C GLY A 219 10.32 -2.75 2.59
N LYS A 220 10.65 -2.16 3.74
CA LYS A 220 12.03 -2.04 4.26
C LYS A 220 12.80 -3.35 4.32
N ALA A 221 12.13 -4.47 4.62
CA ALA A 221 12.76 -5.77 4.74
C ALA A 221 13.46 -6.24 3.45
N TYR A 222 12.94 -5.88 2.27
CA TYR A 222 13.61 -6.11 1.01
C TYR A 222 14.91 -5.30 0.91
N TYR A 223 14.85 -4.00 1.14
CA TYR A 223 15.99 -3.10 0.97
C TYR A 223 17.14 -3.34 1.96
N THR A 224 16.82 -3.87 3.13
CA THR A 224 17.83 -4.24 4.15
C THR A 224 18.38 -5.65 3.98
N GLY A 225 17.86 -6.41 3.02
CA GLY A 225 18.24 -7.82 2.82
C GLY A 225 17.72 -8.76 3.91
N ALA A 226 16.77 -8.31 4.75
CA ALA A 226 16.17 -9.16 5.77
C ALA A 226 15.22 -10.22 5.18
N ILE A 227 14.66 -9.95 4.00
CA ILE A 227 13.83 -10.88 3.25
C ILE A 227 14.42 -11.00 1.82
N ASP A 228 14.72 -12.23 1.41
CA ASP A 228 14.92 -12.56 0.00
C ASP A 228 13.56 -12.62 -0.69
N LEU A 229 13.36 -11.79 -1.73
CA LEU A 229 12.06 -11.67 -2.38
C LEU A 229 11.64 -12.95 -3.09
N LYS A 230 12.59 -13.70 -3.67
CA LYS A 230 12.30 -14.96 -4.37
C LYS A 230 11.81 -16.01 -3.37
N GLU A 231 12.51 -16.18 -2.25
CA GLU A 231 12.11 -17.07 -1.17
C GLU A 231 10.73 -16.69 -0.62
N ALA A 232 10.51 -15.40 -0.37
CA ALA A 232 9.22 -14.87 0.08
C ALA A 232 8.07 -15.24 -0.86
N LEU A 233 8.29 -15.07 -2.18
CA LEU A 233 7.31 -15.41 -3.21
C LEU A 233 7.02 -16.92 -3.27
N GLU A 234 8.00 -17.77 -3.00
CA GLU A 234 7.83 -19.22 -2.92
C GLU A 234 6.97 -19.61 -1.71
N VAL A 235 7.22 -19.01 -0.55
CA VAL A 235 6.43 -19.25 0.67
C VAL A 235 4.99 -18.75 0.53
N ALA A 236 4.77 -17.63 -0.16
CA ALA A 236 3.45 -17.04 -0.37
C ALA A 236 2.55 -17.82 -1.36
N ARG A 237 3.12 -18.68 -2.21
CA ARG A 237 2.37 -19.54 -3.15
C ARG A 237 1.54 -20.57 -2.42
#